data_a342ce52fcc103d07269ff329a9200eb
#
_entry.id   a342ce52fcc103d07269ff329a9200eb
#
_cell.length_a   1.000
_cell.length_b   1.000
_cell.length_c   1.000
_cell.angle_alpha   90.00
_cell.angle_beta   90.00
_cell.angle_gamma   90.00
#
_symmetry.space_group_name_H-M   'P 1'
#
loop_
_entity.id
_entity.type
_entity.pdbx_description
1 polymer ?
#
loop_
_entity_poly.entity_id
_entity_poly.type
_entity_poly.pdbx_seq_one_letter_code
_entity_poly.pdbx_strand_id
1 'polypeptide(L)'
;MNVAIITGASQGLGLATARALTSRGWAVAIDARREGSLRQAAAELPAGQVAAVPGDVTDLGHRAALVAAARALGPVTLLINNASALGPSPQPALADYPEAELARVYAVNVLAPLALTQLVTGDLLAAGGTVINVSSDAAVEPYPGWGGYGSSKAALDQLTVIFAAEHPELAVYALDPGDMRTELHQLAFPGEDISDRPEPAASVPAIERLLDERLPSGRYRASRLIPAVAS
;
A
#
# COMPACT_ATOMS: atom_id res chain seq x y z
N MET A 1 -18.98 11.19 -4.66
CA MET A 1 -17.63 11.35 -4.06
C MET A 1 -16.95 10.00 -4.20
N ASN A 2 -15.78 9.94 -4.79
CA ASN A 2 -15.02 8.68 -4.91
C ASN A 2 -14.47 8.24 -3.56
N VAL A 3 -14.43 6.94 -3.33
CA VAL A 3 -13.89 6.36 -2.08
C VAL A 3 -12.65 5.53 -2.36
N ALA A 4 -11.60 5.78 -1.59
CA ALA A 4 -10.39 4.96 -1.58
C ALA A 4 -10.30 4.13 -0.29
N ILE A 5 -9.89 2.87 -0.41
CA ILE A 5 -9.41 2.07 0.72
C ILE A 5 -7.89 2.14 0.71
N ILE A 6 -7.29 2.50 1.85
CA ILE A 6 -5.83 2.62 1.99
C ILE A 6 -5.41 1.85 3.24
N THR A 7 -4.71 0.73 3.06
CA THR A 7 -4.24 -0.06 4.19
C THR A 7 -2.93 0.47 4.76
N GLY A 8 -2.72 0.33 6.10
CA GLY A 8 -1.51 0.80 6.77
C GLY A 8 -1.36 2.31 6.77
N ALA A 9 -2.45 3.07 6.90
CA ALA A 9 -2.49 4.51 6.70
C ALA A 9 -2.40 5.36 7.99
N SER A 10 -1.92 4.80 9.11
CA SER A 10 -1.66 5.59 10.32
C SER A 10 -0.40 6.44 10.25
N GLN A 11 0.46 6.22 9.25
CA GLN A 11 1.74 6.91 9.07
C GLN A 11 2.29 6.68 7.66
N GLY A 12 3.45 7.26 7.35
CA GLY A 12 4.22 6.97 6.13
C GLY A 12 3.45 7.31 4.85
N LEU A 13 3.67 6.48 3.82
CA LEU A 13 3.06 6.69 2.49
C LEU A 13 1.53 6.60 2.53
N GLY A 14 0.98 5.67 3.31
CA GLY A 14 -0.48 5.53 3.43
C GLY A 14 -1.15 6.79 3.96
N LEU A 15 -0.61 7.40 5.02
CA LEU A 15 -1.14 8.66 5.56
C LEU A 15 -0.93 9.84 4.60
N ALA A 16 0.26 9.94 4.00
CA ALA A 16 0.53 10.98 3.00
C ALA A 16 -0.43 10.91 1.81
N THR A 17 -0.72 9.69 1.34
CA THR A 17 -1.71 9.45 0.27
C THR A 17 -3.13 9.79 0.72
N ALA A 18 -3.52 9.42 1.95
CA ALA A 18 -4.84 9.75 2.49
C ALA A 18 -5.06 11.27 2.55
N ARG A 19 -4.05 12.04 2.99
CA ARG A 19 -4.08 13.51 3.00
C ARG A 19 -4.25 14.09 1.58
N ALA A 20 -3.47 13.60 0.62
CA ALA A 20 -3.53 14.05 -0.76
C ALA A 20 -4.91 13.76 -1.38
N LEU A 21 -5.44 12.56 -1.23
CA LEU A 21 -6.73 12.19 -1.79
C LEU A 21 -7.88 12.98 -1.15
N THR A 22 -7.88 13.16 0.17
CA THR A 22 -8.92 13.94 0.85
C THR A 22 -8.87 15.42 0.46
N SER A 23 -7.67 16.00 0.25
CA SER A 23 -7.55 17.37 -0.28
C SER A 23 -8.13 17.54 -1.70
N ARG A 24 -8.23 16.44 -2.46
CA ARG A 24 -8.85 16.37 -3.79
C ARG A 24 -10.35 16.00 -3.74
N GLY A 25 -10.96 15.99 -2.55
CA GLY A 25 -12.37 15.72 -2.36
C GLY A 25 -12.77 14.23 -2.37
N TRP A 26 -11.80 13.32 -2.21
CA TRP A 26 -12.08 11.90 -2.01
C TRP A 26 -12.49 11.62 -0.56
N ALA A 27 -13.28 10.59 -0.34
CA ALA A 27 -13.37 9.96 0.96
C ALA A 27 -12.39 8.78 1.04
N VAL A 28 -11.93 8.49 2.25
CA VAL A 28 -10.96 7.42 2.50
C VAL A 28 -11.40 6.52 3.66
N ALA A 29 -11.35 5.21 3.44
CA ALA A 29 -11.37 4.24 4.53
C ALA A 29 -9.93 3.80 4.79
N ILE A 30 -9.47 4.04 6.01
CA ILE A 30 -8.09 3.80 6.40
C ILE A 30 -8.01 2.79 7.55
N ASP A 31 -6.97 1.98 7.56
CA ASP A 31 -6.72 1.06 8.65
C ASP A 31 -5.29 1.15 9.21
N ALA A 32 -5.12 0.63 10.41
CA ALA A 32 -3.85 0.26 11.01
C ALA A 32 -4.08 -0.59 12.25
N ARG A 33 -3.06 -1.35 12.67
CA ARG A 33 -3.12 -2.18 13.87
C ARG A 33 -3.16 -1.37 15.17
N ARG A 34 -2.43 -0.25 15.22
CA ARG A 34 -2.35 0.64 16.40
C ARG A 34 -3.49 1.66 16.36
N GLU A 35 -4.53 1.41 17.14
CA GLU A 35 -5.73 2.25 17.16
C GLU A 35 -5.43 3.71 17.50
N GLY A 36 -4.56 3.99 18.51
CA GLY A 36 -4.20 5.35 18.90
C GLY A 36 -3.56 6.15 17.75
N SER A 37 -2.59 5.55 17.04
CA SER A 37 -1.95 6.18 15.88
C SER A 37 -2.93 6.39 14.73
N LEU A 38 -3.84 5.44 14.51
CA LEU A 38 -4.85 5.55 13.47
C LEU A 38 -5.85 6.67 13.75
N ARG A 39 -6.31 6.79 15.02
CA ARG A 39 -7.19 7.89 15.43
C ARG A 39 -6.53 9.26 15.28
N GLN A 40 -5.24 9.36 15.63
CA GLN A 40 -4.48 10.58 15.42
C GLN A 40 -4.39 10.93 13.94
N ALA A 41 -4.04 9.98 13.08
CA ALA A 41 -4.00 10.18 11.64
C ALA A 41 -5.36 10.61 11.06
N ALA A 42 -6.45 9.97 11.50
CA ALA A 42 -7.80 10.32 11.06
C ALA A 42 -8.22 11.73 11.48
N ALA A 43 -7.77 12.21 12.67
CA ALA A 43 -8.07 13.56 13.15
C ALA A 43 -7.40 14.67 12.31
N GLU A 44 -6.38 14.34 11.53
CA GLU A 44 -5.72 15.28 10.62
C GLU A 44 -6.43 15.40 9.26
N LEU A 45 -7.41 14.54 8.99
CA LEU A 45 -8.13 14.49 7.74
C LEU A 45 -9.52 15.16 7.87
N PRO A 46 -10.11 15.66 6.77
CA PRO A 46 -11.39 16.35 6.82
C PRO A 46 -12.51 15.48 7.42
N ALA A 47 -13.23 16.01 8.39
CA ALA A 47 -14.37 15.33 9.00
C ALA A 47 -15.44 14.98 7.96
N GLY A 48 -16.02 13.78 8.07
CA GLY A 48 -17.04 13.27 7.15
C GLY A 48 -16.48 12.63 5.87
N GLN A 49 -15.17 12.71 5.63
CA GLN A 49 -14.50 12.05 4.50
C GLN A 49 -13.64 10.85 4.92
N VAL A 50 -13.64 10.49 6.20
CA VAL A 50 -12.75 9.47 6.73
C VAL A 50 -13.50 8.44 7.55
N ALA A 51 -13.26 7.17 7.25
CA ALA A 51 -13.58 6.03 8.11
C ALA A 51 -12.27 5.39 8.58
N ALA A 52 -12.00 5.43 9.89
CA ALA A 52 -10.82 4.82 10.50
C ALA A 52 -11.21 3.49 11.17
N VAL A 53 -10.70 2.39 10.68
CA VAL A 53 -11.03 1.03 11.13
C VAL A 53 -9.76 0.38 11.72
N PRO A 54 -9.60 0.33 13.04
CA PRO A 54 -8.43 -0.30 13.64
C PRO A 54 -8.51 -1.81 13.54
N GLY A 55 -7.40 -2.47 13.19
CA GLY A 55 -7.30 -3.92 13.11
C GLY A 55 -6.14 -4.42 12.27
N ASP A 56 -6.04 -5.73 12.14
CA ASP A 56 -4.99 -6.40 11.37
C ASP A 56 -5.54 -6.84 10.00
N VAL A 57 -4.88 -6.43 8.93
CA VAL A 57 -5.27 -6.81 7.55
C VAL A 57 -5.27 -8.31 7.30
N THR A 58 -4.60 -9.10 8.14
CA THR A 58 -4.63 -10.57 8.05
C THR A 58 -5.91 -11.18 8.61
N ASP A 59 -6.69 -10.42 9.39
CA ASP A 59 -7.97 -10.87 9.93
C ASP A 59 -9.11 -10.71 8.91
N LEU A 60 -9.88 -11.79 8.71
CA LEU A 60 -11.00 -11.80 7.76
C LEU A 60 -12.12 -10.81 8.16
N GLY A 61 -12.47 -10.78 9.45
CA GLY A 61 -13.51 -9.89 9.96
C GLY A 61 -13.12 -8.43 9.85
N HIS A 62 -11.84 -8.11 10.10
CA HIS A 62 -11.32 -6.76 9.93
C HIS A 62 -11.41 -6.31 8.47
N ARG A 63 -10.96 -7.13 7.50
CA ARG A 63 -11.07 -6.77 6.07
C ARG A 63 -12.53 -6.52 5.65
N ALA A 64 -13.47 -7.35 6.13
CA ALA A 64 -14.87 -7.16 5.86
C ALA A 64 -15.41 -5.84 6.48
N ALA A 65 -15.01 -5.51 7.71
CA ALA A 65 -15.37 -4.25 8.38
C ALA A 65 -14.80 -3.03 7.65
N LEU A 66 -13.55 -3.09 7.18
CA LEU A 66 -12.92 -2.02 6.41
C LEU A 66 -13.67 -1.75 5.09
N VAL A 67 -14.00 -2.80 4.36
CA VAL A 67 -14.77 -2.68 3.11
C VAL A 67 -16.19 -2.14 3.37
N ALA A 68 -16.85 -2.62 4.43
CA ALA A 68 -18.18 -2.11 4.81
C ALA A 68 -18.14 -0.62 5.17
N ALA A 69 -17.11 -0.19 5.92
CA ALA A 69 -16.91 1.22 6.26
C ALA A 69 -16.65 2.08 5.01
N ALA A 70 -15.85 1.58 4.06
CA ALA A 70 -15.63 2.26 2.79
C ALA A 70 -16.93 2.43 1.99
N ARG A 71 -17.72 1.36 1.84
CA ARG A 71 -19.01 1.40 1.13
C ARG A 71 -20.02 2.35 1.76
N ALA A 72 -19.95 2.54 3.08
CA ALA A 72 -20.80 3.52 3.78
C ALA A 72 -20.46 4.99 3.44
N LEU A 73 -19.22 5.25 3.00
CA LEU A 73 -18.80 6.59 2.52
C LEU A 73 -19.23 6.86 1.06
N GLY A 74 -19.40 5.81 0.25
CA GLY A 74 -19.77 5.92 -1.16
C GLY A 74 -19.20 4.79 -2.03
N PRO A 75 -19.22 4.96 -3.37
CA PRO A 75 -18.69 3.95 -4.28
C PRO A 75 -17.17 3.80 -4.13
N VAL A 76 -16.72 2.56 -3.87
CA VAL A 76 -15.29 2.23 -3.78
C VAL A 76 -14.71 2.19 -5.20
N THR A 77 -13.84 3.13 -5.50
CA THR A 77 -13.24 3.29 -6.84
C THR A 77 -11.72 3.08 -6.83
N LEU A 78 -11.11 2.98 -5.63
CA LEU A 78 -9.67 2.81 -5.47
C LEU A 78 -9.36 1.90 -4.29
N LEU A 79 -8.46 0.94 -4.51
CA LEU A 79 -7.82 0.15 -3.45
C LEU A 79 -6.31 0.39 -3.48
N ILE A 80 -5.73 0.82 -2.36
CA ILE A 80 -4.29 0.93 -2.17
C ILE A 80 -3.86 -0.06 -1.08
N ASN A 81 -3.25 -1.16 -1.50
CA ASN A 81 -2.62 -2.13 -0.63
C ASN A 81 -1.23 -1.62 -0.23
N ASN A 82 -1.17 -0.84 0.86
CA ASN A 82 0.05 -0.22 1.35
C ASN A 82 0.55 -0.86 2.66
N ALA A 83 -0.29 -1.49 3.45
CA ALA A 83 0.14 -2.22 4.65
C ALA A 83 1.22 -3.24 4.31
N SER A 84 2.30 -3.27 5.09
CA SER A 84 3.45 -4.13 4.82
C SER A 84 4.12 -4.60 6.11
N ALA A 85 4.72 -5.78 6.06
CA ALA A 85 5.59 -6.34 7.08
C ALA A 85 6.96 -6.64 6.47
N LEU A 86 8.03 -6.15 7.12
CA LEU A 86 9.41 -6.41 6.72
C LEU A 86 9.82 -7.86 7.05
N GLY A 87 9.33 -8.37 8.19
CA GLY A 87 9.83 -9.58 8.82
C GLY A 87 10.76 -9.28 9.99
N PRO A 88 11.67 -10.19 10.34
CA PRO A 88 12.66 -9.98 11.39
C PRO A 88 13.58 -8.78 11.11
N SER A 89 14.04 -8.12 12.18
CA SER A 89 15.05 -7.06 12.08
C SER A 89 16.11 -7.32 13.18
N PRO A 90 17.41 -7.42 12.81
CA PRO A 90 17.95 -7.43 11.44
C PRO A 90 17.41 -8.60 10.61
N GLN A 91 17.39 -8.45 9.30
CA GLN A 91 16.91 -9.49 8.40
C GLN A 91 17.93 -10.65 8.29
N PRO A 92 17.53 -11.91 8.53
CA PRO A 92 18.42 -13.06 8.44
C PRO A 92 18.68 -13.45 6.98
N ALA A 93 19.78 -14.19 6.76
CA ALA A 93 20.01 -14.87 5.50
C ALA A 93 18.86 -15.86 5.21
N LEU A 94 18.59 -16.11 3.92
CA LEU A 94 17.45 -16.96 3.53
C LEU A 94 17.58 -18.40 4.08
N ALA A 95 18.81 -18.91 4.23
CA ALA A 95 19.04 -20.23 4.81
C ALA A 95 18.63 -20.35 6.30
N ASP A 96 18.62 -19.22 7.00
CA ASP A 96 18.30 -19.14 8.44
C ASP A 96 16.94 -18.45 8.68
N TYR A 97 16.17 -18.21 7.62
CA TYR A 97 14.92 -17.47 7.73
C TYR A 97 13.84 -18.32 8.41
N PRO A 98 13.26 -17.90 9.56
CA PRO A 98 12.25 -18.69 10.25
C PRO A 98 10.98 -18.83 9.41
N GLU A 99 10.51 -20.06 9.21
CA GLU A 99 9.31 -20.36 8.41
C GLU A 99 8.07 -19.60 8.90
N ALA A 100 7.86 -19.54 10.22
CA ALA A 100 6.73 -18.83 10.81
C ALA A 100 6.76 -17.32 10.51
N GLU A 101 7.96 -16.70 10.48
CA GLU A 101 8.11 -15.29 10.11
C GLU A 101 7.88 -15.07 8.62
N LEU A 102 8.34 -16.00 7.77
CA LEU A 102 8.03 -15.97 6.34
C LEU A 102 6.53 -16.04 6.10
N ALA A 103 5.84 -16.98 6.73
CA ALA A 103 4.40 -17.12 6.64
C ALA A 103 3.67 -15.84 7.06
N ARG A 104 4.14 -15.17 8.14
CA ARG A 104 3.57 -13.90 8.60
C ARG A 104 3.80 -12.77 7.59
N VAL A 105 4.98 -12.67 7.01
CA VAL A 105 5.27 -11.67 5.95
C VAL A 105 4.37 -11.89 4.75
N TYR A 106 4.20 -13.13 4.30
CA TYR A 106 3.31 -13.45 3.19
C TYR A 106 1.84 -13.21 3.52
N ALA A 107 1.41 -13.47 4.74
CA ALA A 107 0.03 -13.18 5.17
C ALA A 107 -0.29 -11.68 5.00
N VAL A 108 0.64 -10.79 5.39
CA VAL A 108 0.45 -9.33 5.30
C VAL A 108 0.66 -8.82 3.88
N ASN A 109 1.77 -9.23 3.22
CA ASN A 109 2.21 -8.58 1.98
C ASN A 109 1.58 -9.18 0.71
N VAL A 110 1.01 -10.39 0.80
CA VAL A 110 0.49 -11.14 -0.35
C VAL A 110 -0.97 -11.53 -0.17
N LEU A 111 -1.28 -12.28 0.90
CA LEU A 111 -2.61 -12.85 1.07
C LEU A 111 -3.66 -11.79 1.45
N ALA A 112 -3.31 -10.82 2.29
CA ALA A 112 -4.21 -9.74 2.66
C ALA A 112 -4.54 -8.82 1.47
N PRO A 113 -3.57 -8.35 0.65
CA PRO A 113 -3.84 -7.63 -0.59
C PRO A 113 -4.73 -8.39 -1.56
N LEU A 114 -4.46 -9.68 -1.79
CA LEU A 114 -5.30 -10.53 -2.65
C LEU A 114 -6.74 -10.59 -2.12
N ALA A 115 -6.91 -10.89 -0.83
CA ALA A 115 -8.23 -11.00 -0.22
C ALA A 115 -9.01 -9.68 -0.24
N LEU A 116 -8.37 -8.53 0.01
CA LEU A 116 -9.01 -7.23 -0.13
C LEU A 116 -9.39 -6.93 -1.57
N THR A 117 -8.51 -7.20 -2.53
CA THR A 117 -8.81 -7.05 -3.95
C THR A 117 -10.05 -7.87 -4.33
N GLN A 118 -10.13 -9.14 -3.93
CA GLN A 118 -11.29 -10.00 -4.17
C GLN A 118 -12.59 -9.43 -3.57
N LEU A 119 -12.53 -8.89 -2.35
CA LEU A 119 -13.70 -8.31 -1.66
C LEU A 119 -14.27 -7.08 -2.38
N VAL A 120 -13.43 -6.30 -3.06
CA VAL A 120 -13.84 -5.04 -3.72
C VAL A 120 -13.86 -5.13 -5.25
N THR A 121 -13.55 -6.28 -5.85
CA THR A 121 -13.51 -6.44 -7.31
C THR A 121 -14.82 -6.01 -7.97
N GLY A 122 -15.98 -6.38 -7.41
CA GLY A 122 -17.28 -5.98 -7.94
C GLY A 122 -17.50 -4.47 -7.92
N ASP A 123 -17.07 -3.79 -6.85
CA ASP A 123 -17.17 -2.32 -6.75
C ASP A 123 -16.27 -1.65 -7.78
N LEU A 124 -15.02 -2.12 -7.89
CA LEU A 124 -14.05 -1.59 -8.84
C LEU A 124 -14.51 -1.77 -10.29
N LEU A 125 -15.02 -2.97 -10.64
CA LEU A 125 -15.56 -3.23 -11.98
C LEU A 125 -16.73 -2.30 -12.33
N ALA A 126 -17.65 -2.11 -11.38
CA ALA A 126 -18.80 -1.21 -11.58
C ALA A 126 -18.37 0.26 -11.81
N ALA A 127 -17.23 0.67 -11.26
CA ALA A 127 -16.73 2.04 -11.34
C ALA A 127 -15.62 2.26 -12.38
N GLY A 128 -15.12 1.20 -13.04
CA GLY A 128 -13.89 1.27 -13.82
C GLY A 128 -12.70 1.70 -12.95
N GLY A 129 -12.60 1.11 -11.76
CA GLY A 129 -11.73 1.55 -10.68
C GLY A 129 -10.25 1.20 -10.86
N THR A 130 -9.50 1.43 -9.78
CA THR A 130 -8.04 1.26 -9.76
C THR A 130 -7.59 0.43 -8.55
N VAL A 131 -6.59 -0.42 -8.75
CA VAL A 131 -5.83 -1.09 -7.67
C VAL A 131 -4.37 -0.64 -7.73
N ILE A 132 -3.82 -0.22 -6.59
CA ILE A 132 -2.40 0.08 -6.44
C ILE A 132 -1.83 -0.81 -5.33
N ASN A 133 -0.94 -1.71 -5.70
CA ASN A 133 -0.18 -2.53 -4.77
C ASN A 133 1.18 -1.87 -4.55
N VAL A 134 1.49 -1.48 -3.31
CA VAL A 134 2.79 -0.88 -2.98
C VAL A 134 3.85 -1.98 -2.97
N SER A 135 4.72 -1.93 -3.96
CA SER A 135 5.85 -2.83 -4.19
C SER A 135 7.14 -2.29 -3.58
N SER A 136 8.28 -2.76 -4.08
CA SER A 136 9.63 -2.36 -3.71
C SER A 136 10.60 -2.78 -4.81
N ASP A 137 11.77 -2.14 -4.88
CA ASP A 137 12.90 -2.62 -5.69
C ASP A 137 13.36 -4.02 -5.27
N ALA A 138 13.23 -4.38 -3.97
CA ALA A 138 13.51 -5.72 -3.46
C ALA A 138 12.65 -6.83 -4.12
N ALA A 139 11.58 -6.48 -4.85
CA ALA A 139 10.82 -7.43 -5.66
C ALA A 139 11.60 -7.95 -6.89
N VAL A 140 12.59 -7.18 -7.35
CA VAL A 140 13.32 -7.44 -8.61
C VAL A 140 14.84 -7.47 -8.42
N GLU A 141 15.36 -6.86 -7.36
CA GLU A 141 16.79 -6.82 -7.07
C GLU A 141 17.14 -7.86 -5.98
N PRO A 142 18.20 -8.67 -6.18
CA PRO A 142 18.56 -9.75 -5.26
C PRO A 142 19.41 -9.27 -4.08
N TYR A 143 18.83 -8.59 -3.13
CA TYR A 143 19.55 -8.13 -1.92
C TYR A 143 19.74 -9.28 -0.91
N PRO A 144 20.99 -9.58 -0.48
CA PRO A 144 21.24 -10.52 0.62
C PRO A 144 20.48 -10.10 1.89
N GLY A 145 19.85 -11.06 2.58
CA GLY A 145 19.04 -10.82 3.78
C GLY A 145 17.57 -10.43 3.47
N TRP A 146 17.23 -10.00 2.27
CA TRP A 146 15.88 -9.55 1.93
C TRP A 146 14.95 -10.68 1.44
N GLY A 147 15.32 -11.94 1.65
CA GLY A 147 14.61 -13.09 1.09
C GLY A 147 13.13 -13.17 1.46
N GLY A 148 12.75 -12.86 2.70
CA GLY A 148 11.35 -12.86 3.12
C GLY A 148 10.54 -11.72 2.51
N TYR A 149 11.02 -10.48 2.70
CA TYR A 149 10.35 -9.29 2.18
C TYR A 149 10.36 -9.26 0.64
N GLY A 150 11.55 -9.38 0.03
CA GLY A 150 11.70 -9.30 -1.42
C GLY A 150 10.88 -10.34 -2.16
N SER A 151 10.91 -11.61 -1.72
CA SER A 151 10.08 -12.66 -2.33
C SER A 151 8.58 -12.37 -2.20
N SER A 152 8.13 -11.80 -1.07
CA SER A 152 6.73 -11.42 -0.89
C SER A 152 6.30 -10.29 -1.82
N LYS A 153 7.19 -9.30 -2.06
CA LYS A 153 6.90 -8.21 -2.99
C LYS A 153 6.94 -8.68 -4.45
N ALA A 154 7.83 -9.61 -4.80
CA ALA A 154 7.82 -10.26 -6.10
C ALA A 154 6.52 -11.07 -6.34
N ALA A 155 6.05 -11.79 -5.32
CA ALA A 155 4.76 -12.49 -5.39
C ALA A 155 3.58 -11.50 -5.58
N LEU A 156 3.58 -10.38 -4.87
CA LEU A 156 2.56 -9.34 -5.03
C LEU A 156 2.60 -8.72 -6.43
N ASP A 157 3.79 -8.44 -6.97
CA ASP A 157 3.96 -7.92 -8.34
C ASP A 157 3.40 -8.91 -9.37
N GLN A 158 3.65 -10.22 -9.20
CA GLN A 158 3.11 -11.24 -10.10
C GLN A 158 1.58 -11.34 -10.02
N LEU A 159 1.01 -11.30 -8.81
CA LEU A 159 -0.45 -11.25 -8.64
C LEU A 159 -1.05 -9.99 -9.29
N THR A 160 -0.37 -8.85 -9.20
CA THR A 160 -0.80 -7.59 -9.81
C THR A 160 -0.94 -7.72 -11.32
N VAL A 161 0.06 -8.25 -12.01
CA VAL A 161 0.02 -8.37 -13.48
C VAL A 161 -0.96 -9.44 -13.96
N ILE A 162 -1.15 -10.52 -13.20
CA ILE A 162 -2.15 -11.55 -13.50
C ILE A 162 -3.55 -10.93 -13.37
N PHE A 163 -3.85 -10.25 -12.24
CA PHE A 163 -5.14 -9.62 -12.02
C PHE A 163 -5.45 -8.56 -13.08
N ALA A 164 -4.44 -7.80 -13.52
CA ALA A 164 -4.58 -6.85 -14.63
C ALA A 164 -4.95 -7.53 -15.96
N ALA A 165 -4.38 -8.71 -16.24
CA ALA A 165 -4.68 -9.47 -17.45
C ALA A 165 -6.09 -10.07 -17.42
N GLU A 166 -6.57 -10.46 -16.24
CA GLU A 166 -7.92 -11.00 -16.02
C GLU A 166 -9.00 -9.90 -16.07
N HIS A 167 -8.63 -8.65 -15.76
CA HIS A 167 -9.54 -7.49 -15.68
C HIS A 167 -9.00 -6.30 -16.47
N PRO A 168 -8.96 -6.35 -17.81
CA PRO A 168 -8.39 -5.29 -18.64
C PRO A 168 -9.15 -3.95 -18.57
N GLU A 169 -10.38 -3.95 -18.04
CA GLU A 169 -11.18 -2.76 -17.77
C GLU A 169 -10.73 -1.98 -16.52
N LEU A 170 -9.95 -2.58 -15.63
CA LEU A 170 -9.40 -1.95 -14.45
C LEU A 170 -8.00 -1.39 -14.72
N ALA A 171 -7.62 -0.38 -13.96
CA ALA A 171 -6.24 0.07 -13.86
C ALA A 171 -5.56 -0.62 -12.66
N VAL A 172 -4.54 -1.44 -12.90
CA VAL A 172 -3.93 -2.25 -11.84
C VAL A 172 -2.41 -2.07 -11.85
N TYR A 173 -1.87 -1.55 -10.74
CA TYR A 173 -0.48 -1.14 -10.66
C TYR A 173 0.26 -1.79 -9.50
N ALA A 174 1.50 -2.22 -9.75
CA ALA A 174 2.52 -2.43 -8.75
C ALA A 174 3.42 -1.19 -8.72
N LEU A 175 3.35 -0.41 -7.64
CA LEU A 175 4.13 0.82 -7.51
C LEU A 175 5.28 0.62 -6.52
N ASP A 176 6.49 0.73 -7.01
CA ASP A 176 7.70 0.87 -6.20
C ASP A 176 7.90 2.37 -5.85
N PRO A 177 7.66 2.76 -4.58
CA PRO A 177 7.74 4.16 -4.18
C PRO A 177 9.18 4.67 -4.02
N GLY A 178 10.18 3.78 -4.04
CA GLY A 178 11.56 4.05 -3.65
C GLY A 178 11.76 4.11 -2.14
N ASP A 179 12.99 4.43 -1.74
CA ASP A 179 13.35 4.61 -0.34
C ASP A 179 12.67 5.83 0.26
N MET A 180 12.15 5.68 1.46
CA MET A 180 11.44 6.74 2.17
C MET A 180 11.80 6.71 3.66
N ARG A 181 11.80 7.86 4.30
CA ARG A 181 11.99 7.99 5.74
C ARG A 181 10.75 7.46 6.49
N THR A 182 10.71 6.16 6.75
CA THR A 182 9.61 5.46 7.39
C THR A 182 10.10 4.52 8.49
N GLU A 183 9.19 4.13 9.41
CA GLU A 183 9.46 3.12 10.43
C GLU A 183 9.90 1.78 9.78
N LEU A 184 9.27 1.38 8.67
CA LEU A 184 9.62 0.15 7.95
C LEU A 184 11.05 0.21 7.38
N HIS A 185 11.44 1.35 6.80
CA HIS A 185 12.81 1.54 6.29
C HIS A 185 13.82 1.55 7.44
N GLN A 186 13.52 2.20 8.58
CA GLN A 186 14.39 2.17 9.75
C GLN A 186 14.56 0.76 10.31
N LEU A 187 13.52 -0.07 10.28
CA LEU A 187 13.63 -1.48 10.67
C LEU A 187 14.50 -2.30 9.69
N ALA A 188 14.52 -1.93 8.41
CA ALA A 188 15.38 -2.58 7.43
C ALA A 188 16.87 -2.24 7.64
N PHE A 189 17.16 -1.06 8.17
CA PHE A 189 18.51 -0.55 8.43
C PHE A 189 18.64 -0.15 9.91
N PRO A 190 18.67 -1.13 10.84
CA PRO A 190 18.71 -0.84 12.27
C PRO A 190 20.02 -0.16 12.66
N GLY A 191 19.92 0.99 13.32
CA GLY A 191 21.07 1.78 13.77
C GLY A 191 21.69 2.70 12.71
N GLU A 192 21.22 2.69 11.48
CA GLU A 192 21.63 3.65 10.46
C GLU A 192 20.83 4.95 10.55
N ASP A 193 21.46 6.06 10.19
CA ASP A 193 20.75 7.34 10.01
C ASP A 193 20.09 7.36 8.64
N ILE A 194 18.77 7.40 8.63
CA ILE A 194 17.94 7.48 7.41
C ILE A 194 17.38 8.88 7.15
N SER A 195 17.92 9.91 7.82
CA SER A 195 17.43 11.29 7.69
C SER A 195 17.63 11.87 6.29
N ASP A 196 18.54 11.30 5.50
CA ASP A 196 18.80 11.62 4.10
C ASP A 196 17.73 11.05 3.14
N ARG A 197 16.90 10.12 3.61
CA ARG A 197 15.81 9.56 2.78
C ARG A 197 14.67 10.56 2.63
N PRO A 198 14.05 10.62 1.43
CA PRO A 198 12.91 11.49 1.20
C PRO A 198 11.75 11.21 2.16
N GLU A 199 10.96 12.24 2.46
CA GLU A 199 9.69 12.06 3.14
C GLU A 199 8.72 11.24 2.27
N PRO A 200 7.85 10.42 2.88
CA PRO A 200 6.86 9.62 2.14
C PRO A 200 5.98 10.44 1.19
N ALA A 201 5.71 11.70 1.52
CA ALA A 201 4.94 12.61 0.67
C ALA A 201 5.58 12.86 -0.71
N ALA A 202 6.90 12.68 -0.83
CA ALA A 202 7.61 12.85 -2.11
C ALA A 202 7.19 11.81 -3.16
N SER A 203 6.66 10.65 -2.76
CA SER A 203 6.20 9.61 -3.68
C SER A 203 4.71 9.73 -4.05
N VAL A 204 3.94 10.58 -3.35
CA VAL A 204 2.50 10.79 -3.61
C VAL A 204 2.21 11.26 -5.04
N PRO A 205 2.98 12.19 -5.65
CA PRO A 205 2.73 12.60 -7.03
C PRO A 205 2.73 11.45 -8.05
N ALA A 206 3.49 10.37 -7.78
CA ALA A 206 3.44 9.18 -8.63
C ALA A 206 2.09 8.47 -8.56
N ILE A 207 1.50 8.37 -7.36
CA ILE A 207 0.16 7.81 -7.16
C ILE A 207 -0.88 8.67 -7.87
N GLU A 208 -0.82 9.99 -7.69
CA GLU A 208 -1.74 10.93 -8.35
C GLU A 208 -1.65 10.81 -9.86
N ARG A 209 -0.44 10.72 -10.42
CA ARG A 209 -0.24 10.54 -11.85
C ARG A 209 -0.85 9.25 -12.38
N LEU A 210 -0.69 8.13 -11.67
CA LEU A 210 -1.33 6.86 -12.05
C LEU A 210 -2.85 6.96 -12.09
N LEU A 211 -3.44 7.71 -11.14
CA LEU A 211 -4.89 7.94 -11.08
C LEU A 211 -5.38 8.87 -12.19
N ASP A 212 -4.65 9.97 -12.45
CA ASP A 212 -5.08 11.01 -13.38
C ASP A 212 -4.88 10.60 -14.85
N GLU A 213 -3.73 9.99 -15.17
CA GLU A 213 -3.41 9.61 -16.55
C GLU A 213 -3.89 8.22 -16.93
N ARG A 214 -4.28 7.37 -15.96
CA ARG A 214 -4.66 5.96 -16.20
C ARG A 214 -3.68 5.26 -17.13
N LEU A 215 -2.41 5.29 -16.76
CA LEU A 215 -1.36 4.61 -17.52
C LEU A 215 -1.68 3.12 -17.72
N PRO A 216 -1.10 2.43 -18.69
CA PRO A 216 -1.27 0.98 -18.84
C PRO A 216 -0.98 0.24 -17.55
N SER A 217 -1.79 -0.78 -17.22
CA SER A 217 -1.55 -1.62 -16.04
C SER A 217 -0.16 -2.23 -16.06
N GLY A 218 0.50 -2.33 -14.90
CA GLY A 218 1.85 -2.86 -14.81
C GLY A 218 2.65 -2.37 -13.60
N ARG A 219 3.96 -2.62 -13.65
CA ARG A 219 4.90 -2.21 -12.60
C ARG A 219 5.55 -0.87 -12.93
N TYR A 220 5.53 0.03 -11.95
CA TYR A 220 6.12 1.37 -12.06
C TYR A 220 7.05 1.67 -10.88
N ARG A 221 8.06 2.50 -11.13
CA ARG A 221 8.87 3.15 -10.08
C ARG A 221 8.46 4.61 -9.97
N ALA A 222 8.22 5.11 -8.77
CA ALA A 222 7.79 6.49 -8.52
C ALA A 222 8.76 7.51 -9.14
N SER A 223 10.08 7.26 -9.05
CA SER A 223 11.11 8.12 -9.63
C SER A 223 11.04 8.31 -11.15
N ARG A 224 10.37 7.40 -11.86
CA ARG A 224 10.14 7.51 -13.32
C ARG A 224 8.81 8.22 -13.66
N LEU A 225 7.93 8.33 -12.69
CA LEU A 225 6.64 8.99 -12.84
C LEU A 225 6.68 10.46 -12.40
N ILE A 226 7.56 10.79 -11.46
CA ILE A 226 7.71 12.17 -10.95
C ILE A 226 8.74 12.87 -11.83
N PRO A 227 8.40 14.02 -12.44
CA PRO A 227 9.39 14.82 -13.16
C PRO A 227 10.57 15.17 -12.23
N ALA A 228 11.81 15.06 -12.74
CA ALA A 228 12.95 15.57 -12.02
C ALA A 228 12.69 17.05 -11.71
N VAL A 229 12.77 17.42 -10.43
CA VAL A 229 12.76 18.85 -10.06
C VAL A 229 13.94 19.48 -10.76
N ALA A 230 13.68 20.39 -11.70
CA ALA A 230 14.74 21.16 -12.33
C ALA A 230 15.46 21.94 -11.22
N SER A 231 16.71 21.53 -10.95
CA SER A 231 17.62 22.18 -10.01
C SER A 231 18.12 23.51 -10.56
#